data_ba4e7b4e3b88af606d2c61031817faa2
#
_entry.id   ba4e7b4e3b88af606d2c61031817faa2
#
_cell.length_a   1.000
_cell.length_b   1.000
_cell.length_c   1.000
_cell.angle_alpha   90.00
_cell.angle_beta   90.00
_cell.angle_gamma   90.00
#
_symmetry.space_group_name_H-M   'P 1'
#
loop_
_entity.id
_entity.type
_entity.pdbx_description
1 polymer ?
#
loop_
_entity_poly.entity_id
_entity_poly.type
_entity_poly.pdbx_seq_one_letter_code
_entity_poly.pdbx_strand_id
1 'polypeptide(L)'
;MEQLINAATMPYWATTILYFLGGAFIGVAILIFVIGNENIKEEIKVIITLLVIGAILLALGVHCKNIYSGYNNQAKSIVKDVIAKEYPDATEFRFELDTGYFTNNGTEYKIEYQKTVSNEEKLIITVKDEQSIDKNIKTLDIPKEKLK
;
A
#
# COMPACT_ATOMS: atom_id res chain seq x y z
N MET A 1 -11.45 9.43 5.56
CA MET A 1 -10.34 9.75 6.45
C MET A 1 -9.73 8.53 7.13
N GLU A 2 -10.51 7.73 7.87
CA GLU A 2 -10.08 6.41 8.34
C GLU A 2 -9.46 5.56 7.22
N GLN A 3 -9.97 5.71 5.99
CA GLN A 3 -9.45 5.06 4.79
C GLN A 3 -8.06 5.58 4.38
N LEU A 4 -7.77 6.88 4.50
CA LEU A 4 -6.45 7.45 4.22
C LEU A 4 -5.39 6.97 5.21
N ILE A 5 -5.73 6.96 6.49
CA ILE A 5 -4.84 6.48 7.55
C ILE A 5 -4.63 4.96 7.41
N ASN A 6 -5.70 4.21 7.09
CA ASN A 6 -5.61 2.77 6.87
C ASN A 6 -4.80 2.45 5.61
N ALA A 7 -4.91 3.23 4.54
CA ALA A 7 -4.11 3.04 3.33
C ALA A 7 -2.62 3.33 3.55
N ALA A 8 -2.28 4.35 4.34
CA ALA A 8 -0.89 4.62 4.73
C ALA A 8 -0.26 3.50 5.57
N THR A 9 -1.11 2.68 6.25
CA THR A 9 -0.67 1.61 7.15
C THR A 9 -1.09 0.20 6.70
N MET A 10 -1.85 0.07 5.60
CA MET A 10 -2.37 -1.21 5.13
C MET A 10 -1.25 -2.02 4.48
N PRO A 11 -1.00 -3.24 4.93
CA PRO A 11 0.06 -4.03 4.36
C PRO A 11 -0.27 -4.41 2.90
N TYR A 12 0.66 -4.19 2.01
CA TYR A 12 0.59 -4.54 0.59
C TYR A 12 0.31 -6.04 0.32
N TRP A 13 0.50 -6.88 1.34
CA TRP A 13 0.34 -8.33 1.25
C TRP A 13 -1.08 -8.77 0.86
N ALA A 14 -2.13 -8.02 1.25
CA ALA A 14 -3.51 -8.39 0.92
C ALA A 14 -3.77 -8.43 -0.60
N THR A 15 -3.25 -7.43 -1.32
CA THR A 15 -3.32 -7.38 -2.79
C THR A 15 -2.52 -8.51 -3.43
N THR A 16 -1.33 -8.79 -2.88
CA THR A 16 -0.46 -9.87 -3.36
C THR A 16 -1.12 -11.24 -3.19
N ILE A 17 -1.81 -11.49 -2.08
CA ILE A 17 -2.56 -12.73 -1.85
C ILE A 17 -3.67 -12.91 -2.89
N LEU A 18 -4.44 -11.85 -3.20
CA LEU A 18 -5.50 -11.92 -4.20
C LEU A 18 -4.96 -12.27 -5.59
N TYR A 19 -3.82 -11.69 -5.98
CA TYR A 19 -3.17 -12.04 -7.24
C TYR A 19 -2.65 -13.47 -7.25
N PHE A 20 -2.03 -13.92 -6.16
CA PHE A 20 -1.52 -15.28 -6.05
C PHE A 20 -2.64 -16.31 -6.12
N LEU A 21 -3.73 -16.12 -5.36
CA LEU A 21 -4.91 -17.00 -5.38
C LEU A 21 -5.57 -16.99 -6.77
N GLY A 22 -5.80 -15.83 -7.37
CA GLY A 22 -6.38 -15.73 -8.70
C GLY A 22 -5.55 -16.44 -9.75
N GLY A 23 -4.23 -16.26 -9.72
CA GLY A 23 -3.29 -16.97 -10.60
C GLY A 23 -3.27 -18.49 -10.37
N ALA A 24 -3.34 -18.94 -9.11
CA ALA A 24 -3.39 -20.35 -8.76
C ALA A 24 -4.65 -21.04 -9.32
N PHE A 25 -5.82 -20.41 -9.19
CA PHE A 25 -7.07 -20.97 -9.76
C PHE A 25 -7.00 -21.09 -11.28
N ILE A 26 -6.46 -20.10 -11.97
CA ILE A 26 -6.27 -20.15 -13.42
C ILE A 26 -5.25 -21.23 -13.80
N GLY A 27 -4.14 -21.35 -13.06
CA GLY A 27 -3.13 -22.38 -13.29
C GLY A 27 -3.68 -23.79 -13.12
N VAL A 28 -4.51 -24.05 -12.11
CA VAL A 28 -5.19 -25.34 -11.90
C VAL A 28 -6.18 -25.61 -13.03
N ALA A 29 -6.94 -24.62 -13.49
CA ALA A 29 -7.85 -24.79 -14.62
C ALA A 29 -7.12 -25.20 -15.90
N ILE A 30 -5.97 -24.58 -16.18
CA ILE A 30 -5.11 -24.93 -17.32
C ILE A 30 -4.55 -26.36 -17.18
N LEU A 31 -4.10 -26.73 -15.97
CA LEU A 31 -3.61 -28.09 -15.71
C LEU A 31 -4.68 -29.15 -15.96
N ILE A 32 -5.90 -28.95 -15.47
CA ILE A 32 -7.03 -29.88 -15.71
C ILE A 32 -7.29 -29.97 -17.22
N PHE A 33 -7.28 -28.85 -17.94
CA PHE A 33 -7.50 -28.84 -19.39
C PHE A 33 -6.44 -29.61 -20.16
N VAL A 34 -5.18 -29.55 -19.73
CA VAL A 34 -4.06 -30.22 -20.41
C VAL A 34 -3.99 -31.71 -20.09
N ILE A 35 -4.31 -32.10 -18.86
CA ILE A 35 -4.18 -33.50 -18.40
C ILE A 35 -5.48 -34.28 -18.61
N GLY A 36 -6.64 -33.61 -18.57
CA GLY A 36 -7.95 -34.23 -18.70
C GLY A 36 -8.19 -34.76 -20.12
N ASN A 37 -8.29 -36.07 -20.27
CA ASN A 37 -8.34 -36.69 -21.59
C ASN A 37 -9.61 -37.52 -21.88
N GLU A 38 -10.48 -37.84 -20.90
CA GLU A 38 -11.54 -38.81 -21.15
C GLU A 38 -12.98 -38.36 -20.82
N ASN A 39 -13.22 -37.34 -19.97
CA ASN A 39 -14.56 -36.88 -19.61
C ASN A 39 -14.75 -35.34 -19.77
N ILE A 40 -14.48 -34.86 -20.97
CA ILE A 40 -14.43 -33.42 -21.32
C ILE A 40 -15.67 -32.64 -20.86
N LYS A 41 -16.88 -33.21 -20.83
CA LYS A 41 -18.10 -32.44 -20.51
C LYS A 41 -18.25 -32.08 -19.04
N GLU A 42 -17.83 -32.92 -18.11
CA GLU A 42 -17.86 -32.61 -16.68
C GLU A 42 -16.66 -31.74 -16.28
N GLU A 43 -15.51 -32.02 -16.85
CA GLU A 43 -14.30 -31.24 -16.64
C GLU A 43 -14.42 -29.79 -17.14
N ILE A 44 -15.10 -29.55 -18.28
CA ILE A 44 -15.34 -28.20 -18.80
C ILE A 44 -16.09 -27.32 -17.78
N LYS A 45 -17.08 -27.85 -17.05
CA LYS A 45 -17.79 -27.06 -16.03
C LYS A 45 -16.87 -26.65 -14.90
N VAL A 46 -16.01 -27.55 -14.45
CA VAL A 46 -15.03 -27.27 -13.39
C VAL A 46 -14.02 -26.23 -13.86
N ILE A 47 -13.49 -26.40 -15.07
CA ILE A 47 -12.54 -25.47 -15.69
C ILE A 47 -13.14 -24.07 -15.80
N ILE A 48 -14.35 -23.94 -16.33
CA ILE A 48 -15.05 -22.65 -16.45
C ILE A 48 -15.25 -22.02 -15.05
N THR A 49 -15.67 -22.80 -14.07
CA THR A 49 -15.86 -22.31 -12.71
C THR A 49 -14.57 -21.77 -12.10
N LEU A 50 -13.47 -22.51 -12.25
CA LEU A 50 -12.14 -22.08 -11.75
C LEU A 50 -11.64 -20.82 -12.46
N LEU A 51 -11.84 -20.72 -13.77
CA LEU A 51 -11.47 -19.53 -14.54
C LEU A 51 -12.28 -18.31 -14.12
N VAL A 52 -13.59 -18.46 -13.89
CA VAL A 52 -14.45 -17.37 -13.43
C VAL A 52 -14.04 -16.90 -12.03
N ILE A 53 -13.81 -17.84 -11.10
CA ILE A 53 -13.35 -17.51 -9.75
C ILE A 53 -11.98 -16.78 -9.82
N GLY A 54 -11.03 -17.33 -10.59
CA GLY A 54 -9.72 -16.73 -10.78
C GLY A 54 -9.79 -15.31 -11.34
N ALA A 55 -10.64 -15.09 -12.37
CA ALA A 55 -10.85 -13.78 -12.96
C ALA A 55 -11.46 -12.77 -11.96
N ILE A 56 -12.44 -13.20 -11.15
CA ILE A 56 -13.03 -12.37 -10.10
C ILE A 56 -11.97 -11.96 -9.06
N LEU A 57 -11.15 -12.90 -8.60
CA LEU A 57 -10.09 -12.62 -7.63
C LEU A 57 -9.04 -11.64 -8.19
N LEU A 58 -8.66 -11.79 -9.44
CA LEU A 58 -7.75 -10.86 -10.10
C LEU A 58 -8.37 -9.46 -10.25
N ALA A 59 -9.63 -9.38 -10.64
CA ALA A 59 -10.34 -8.10 -10.75
C ALA A 59 -10.45 -7.40 -9.39
N LEU A 60 -10.75 -8.14 -8.32
CA LEU A 60 -10.74 -7.63 -6.95
C LEU A 60 -9.34 -7.14 -6.53
N GLY A 61 -8.29 -7.89 -6.87
CA GLY A 61 -6.91 -7.50 -6.62
C GLY A 61 -6.55 -6.18 -7.30
N VAL A 62 -6.92 -6.00 -8.57
CA VAL A 62 -6.72 -4.74 -9.32
C VAL A 62 -7.50 -3.60 -8.67
N HIS A 63 -8.76 -3.84 -8.31
CA HIS A 63 -9.61 -2.83 -7.66
C HIS A 63 -9.02 -2.38 -6.32
N CYS A 64 -8.64 -3.32 -5.46
CA CYS A 64 -7.98 -3.02 -4.19
C CYS A 64 -6.67 -2.25 -4.39
N LYS A 65 -5.84 -2.64 -5.36
CA LYS A 65 -4.61 -1.92 -5.71
C LYS A 65 -4.87 -0.47 -6.11
N ASN A 66 -5.88 -0.23 -6.94
CA ASN A 66 -6.20 1.12 -7.42
C ASN A 66 -6.69 2.02 -6.27
N ILE A 67 -7.58 1.49 -5.40
CA ILE A 67 -8.03 2.21 -4.21
C ILE A 67 -6.83 2.52 -3.30
N TYR A 68 -6.02 1.51 -2.99
CA TYR A 68 -4.83 1.66 -2.16
C TYR A 68 -3.87 2.70 -2.73
N SER A 69 -3.58 2.64 -4.04
CA SER A 69 -2.70 3.60 -4.71
C SER A 69 -3.23 5.03 -4.64
N GLY A 70 -4.55 5.22 -4.80
CA GLY A 70 -5.19 6.52 -4.67
C GLY A 70 -5.02 7.12 -3.28
N TYR A 71 -5.35 6.36 -2.23
CA TYR A 71 -5.20 6.81 -0.84
C TYR A 71 -3.75 7.01 -0.44
N ASN A 72 -2.85 6.13 -0.88
CA ASN A 72 -1.42 6.26 -0.60
C ASN A 72 -0.84 7.54 -1.22
N ASN A 73 -1.23 7.87 -2.46
CA ASN A 73 -0.80 9.10 -3.11
C ASN A 73 -1.32 10.36 -2.39
N GLN A 74 -2.55 10.34 -1.90
CA GLN A 74 -3.10 11.43 -1.08
C GLN A 74 -2.35 11.56 0.26
N ALA A 75 -2.09 10.46 0.94
CA ALA A 75 -1.32 10.45 2.18
C ALA A 75 0.09 11.01 1.97
N LYS A 76 0.78 10.60 0.89
CA LYS A 76 2.10 11.14 0.51
C LYS A 76 2.07 12.64 0.24
N SER A 77 1.03 13.13 -0.44
CA SER A 77 0.86 14.57 -0.68
C SER A 77 0.73 15.34 0.64
N ILE A 78 -0.10 14.86 1.55
CA ILE A 78 -0.29 15.49 2.88
C ILE A 78 1.01 15.49 3.68
N VAL A 79 1.73 14.36 3.71
CA VAL A 79 3.02 14.26 4.39
C VAL A 79 4.01 15.25 3.79
N LYS A 80 4.09 15.32 2.46
CA LYS A 80 4.95 16.29 1.74
C LYS A 80 4.61 17.74 2.12
N ASP A 81 3.33 18.10 2.13
CA ASP A 81 2.88 19.46 2.48
C ASP A 81 3.21 19.83 3.91
N VAL A 82 3.09 18.88 4.86
CA VAL A 82 3.46 19.09 6.27
C VAL A 82 4.97 19.28 6.42
N ILE A 83 5.76 18.42 5.76
CA ILE A 83 7.22 18.53 5.80
C ILE A 83 7.68 19.84 5.15
N ALA A 84 7.12 20.23 4.00
CA ALA A 84 7.48 21.48 3.34
C ALA A 84 7.16 22.74 4.17
N LYS A 85 6.16 22.69 5.06
CA LYS A 85 5.88 23.79 6.00
C LYS A 85 6.91 23.89 7.13
N GLU A 86 7.39 22.75 7.60
CA GLU A 86 8.37 22.68 8.68
C GLU A 86 9.82 22.85 8.20
N TYR A 87 10.08 22.44 6.96
CA TYR A 87 11.37 22.49 6.27
C TYR A 87 11.18 23.18 4.92
N PRO A 88 11.20 24.54 4.88
CA PRO A 88 10.92 25.29 3.63
C PRO A 88 11.86 24.97 2.48
N ASP A 89 13.11 24.58 2.79
CA ASP A 89 14.13 24.22 1.79
C ASP A 89 14.15 22.73 1.47
N ALA A 90 13.11 21.97 1.87
CA ALA A 90 13.02 20.55 1.59
C ALA A 90 12.81 20.27 0.10
N THR A 91 13.66 19.42 -0.45
CA THR A 91 13.67 19.01 -1.86
C THR A 91 13.77 17.49 -1.97
N GLU A 92 13.72 16.95 -3.19
CA GLU A 92 13.98 15.53 -3.50
C GLU A 92 13.16 14.54 -2.71
N PHE A 93 11.85 14.81 -2.57
CA PHE A 93 10.95 13.90 -1.86
C PHE A 93 10.85 12.55 -2.56
N ARG A 94 11.19 11.49 -1.84
CA ARG A 94 11.03 10.09 -2.25
C ARG A 94 10.18 9.36 -1.22
N PHE A 95 9.21 8.56 -1.68
CA PHE A 95 8.34 7.79 -0.82
C PHE A 95 8.40 6.32 -1.18
N GLU A 96 8.69 5.51 -0.20
CA GLU A 96 8.58 4.07 -0.21
C GLU A 96 7.38 3.66 0.65
N LEU A 97 7.06 2.39 0.77
CA LEU A 97 5.83 1.86 1.38
C LEU A 97 5.29 2.69 2.57
N ASP A 98 5.98 2.70 3.68
CA ASP A 98 5.63 3.36 4.95
C ASP A 98 6.71 4.33 5.42
N THR A 99 7.69 4.59 4.57
CA THR A 99 8.79 5.50 4.81
C THR A 99 8.90 6.52 3.68
N GLY A 100 9.55 7.61 3.96
CA GLY A 100 9.90 8.60 2.96
C GLY A 100 11.28 9.20 3.25
N TYR A 101 11.79 9.94 2.28
CA TYR A 101 13.04 10.66 2.38
C TYR A 101 12.88 12.04 1.77
N PHE A 102 13.61 13.01 2.28
CA PHE A 102 13.76 14.31 1.67
C PHE A 102 15.13 14.89 1.99
N THR A 103 15.61 15.77 1.14
CA THR A 103 16.86 16.50 1.35
C THR A 103 16.56 17.91 1.83
N ASN A 104 17.20 18.36 2.89
CA ASN A 104 17.12 19.73 3.38
C ASN A 104 18.52 20.25 3.70
N ASN A 105 18.91 21.36 3.04
CA ASN A 105 20.25 21.94 3.17
C ASN A 105 21.39 20.92 2.94
N GLY A 106 21.22 20.02 1.97
CA GLY A 106 22.21 18.99 1.63
C GLY A 106 22.28 17.79 2.56
N THR A 107 21.44 17.74 3.58
CA THR A 107 21.33 16.59 4.50
C THR A 107 20.09 15.78 4.14
N GLU A 108 20.21 14.46 4.05
CA GLU A 108 19.10 13.55 3.81
C GLU A 108 18.43 13.17 5.13
N TYR A 109 17.11 13.25 5.15
CA TYR A 109 16.26 12.94 6.28
C TYR A 109 15.30 11.82 5.93
N LYS A 110 15.13 10.88 6.84
CA LYS A 110 14.13 9.81 6.76
C LYS A 110 12.84 10.23 7.44
N ILE A 111 11.72 9.97 6.78
CA ILE A 111 10.37 10.16 7.30
C ILE A 111 9.79 8.79 7.64
N GLU A 112 9.39 8.59 8.88
CA GLU A 112 8.59 7.44 9.29
C GLU A 112 7.21 7.94 9.72
N TYR A 113 6.15 7.32 9.22
CA TYR A 113 4.79 7.67 9.62
C TYR A 113 4.08 6.48 10.24
N GLN A 114 3.47 6.73 11.37
CA GLN A 114 2.76 5.73 12.17
C GLN A 114 1.37 6.22 12.52
N LYS A 115 0.42 5.30 12.49
CA LYS A 115 -0.92 5.52 13.03
C LYS A 115 -0.89 5.32 14.55
N THR A 116 -1.36 6.29 15.33
CA THR A 116 -1.63 6.05 16.75
C THR A 116 -2.92 5.28 16.93
N VAL A 117 -2.86 4.25 17.77
CA VAL A 117 -4.02 3.42 18.17
C VAL A 117 -4.76 4.04 19.37
N SER A 118 -4.36 5.23 19.84
CA SER A 118 -5.04 5.92 20.95
C SER A 118 -6.34 6.57 20.50
N ASN A 119 -7.24 6.90 21.46
CA ASN A 119 -8.56 7.51 21.24
C ASN A 119 -8.57 8.77 20.35
N GLU A 120 -7.42 9.36 20.10
CA GLU A 120 -7.21 10.40 19.11
C GLU A 120 -6.52 9.80 17.88
N GLU A 121 -7.27 9.58 16.80
CA GLU A 121 -6.68 9.15 15.53
C GLU A 121 -5.77 10.25 15.00
N LYS A 122 -4.47 10.04 15.08
CA LYS A 122 -3.42 10.96 14.61
C LYS A 122 -2.51 10.20 13.64
N LEU A 123 -2.03 10.90 12.63
CA LEU A 123 -0.87 10.45 11.87
C LEU A 123 0.37 11.08 12.50
N ILE A 124 1.24 10.25 13.05
CA ILE A 124 2.53 10.71 13.60
C ILE A 124 3.58 10.57 12.51
N ILE A 125 4.23 11.69 12.20
CA ILE A 125 5.38 11.72 11.31
C ILE A 125 6.61 11.94 12.16
N THR A 126 7.54 11.00 12.12
CA THR A 126 8.84 11.11 12.78
C THR A 126 9.89 11.40 11.72
N VAL A 127 10.60 12.51 11.87
CA VAL A 127 11.73 12.88 11.02
C VAL A 127 13.03 12.45 11.71
N LYS A 128 13.83 11.68 11.01
CA LYS A 128 15.14 11.18 11.48
C LYS A 128 16.25 11.67 10.54
N ASP A 129 17.40 11.98 11.11
CA ASP A 129 18.61 12.17 10.32
C ASP A 129 19.14 10.80 9.89
N GLU A 130 19.29 10.58 8.59
CA GLU A 130 19.74 9.29 8.06
C GLU A 130 21.20 8.96 8.44
N GLN A 131 22.02 9.98 8.65
CA GLN A 131 23.42 9.80 9.06
C GLN A 131 23.58 9.54 10.56
N SER A 132 22.55 9.81 11.35
CA SER A 132 22.55 9.69 12.81
C SER A 132 21.66 8.51 13.23
N ILE A 133 22.26 7.36 13.49
CA ILE A 133 21.57 6.18 14.00
C ILE A 133 20.71 6.58 15.22
N ASP A 134 19.39 6.43 15.09
CA ASP A 134 18.38 6.62 16.15
C ASP A 134 18.13 8.05 16.69
N LYS A 135 18.57 9.10 16.02
CA LYS A 135 18.23 10.45 16.47
C LYS A 135 16.92 10.93 15.84
N ASN A 136 15.82 10.85 16.62
CA ASN A 136 14.59 11.55 16.26
C ASN A 136 14.86 13.06 16.31
N ILE A 137 14.78 13.73 15.16
CA ILE A 137 14.98 15.18 15.12
C ILE A 137 13.68 15.87 15.47
N LYS A 138 12.56 15.39 14.95
CA LYS A 138 11.25 16.00 15.17
C LYS A 138 10.12 14.98 15.01
N THR A 139 9.12 15.08 15.86
CA THR A 139 7.85 14.37 15.70
C THR A 139 6.77 15.39 15.40
N LEU A 140 6.04 15.17 14.32
CA LEU A 140 4.94 16.02 13.86
C LEU A 140 3.64 15.23 13.97
N ASP A 141 2.69 15.79 14.75
CA ASP A 141 1.36 15.22 14.91
C ASP A 141 0.41 15.87 13.90
N ILE A 142 -0.16 15.07 13.00
CA ILE A 142 -1.20 15.53 12.10
C ILE A 142 -2.55 15.09 12.66
N PRO A 143 -3.34 16.01 13.25
CA PRO A 143 -4.65 15.68 13.77
C PRO A 143 -5.60 15.30 12.62
N LYS A 144 -6.57 14.42 12.93
CA LYS A 144 -7.59 13.91 11.99
C LYS A 144 -8.30 15.01 11.19
N GLU A 145 -8.49 16.17 11.79
CA GLU A 145 -9.18 17.31 11.17
C GLU A 145 -8.43 17.93 10.00
N LYS A 146 -7.10 17.82 9.97
CA LYS A 146 -6.24 18.32 8.88
C LYS A 146 -6.03 17.30 7.76
N LEU A 147 -6.52 16.09 7.95
CA LEU A 147 -6.48 15.01 6.94
C LEU A 147 -7.77 14.93 6.12
N LYS A 148 -8.69 15.92 6.25
CA LYS A 148 -9.95 16.04 5.49
C LYS A 148 -9.71 16.53 4.09
#